data_64b9991c32ec48c7ab4cd312eff36966
#
_entry.id   64b9991c32ec48c7ab4cd312eff36966
#
_cell.length_a   1.000
_cell.length_b   1.000
_cell.length_c   1.000
_cell.angle_alpha   90.00
_cell.angle_beta   90.00
_cell.angle_gamma   90.00
#
_symmetry.space_group_name_H-M   'P 1'
#
loop_
_entity.id
_entity.type
_entity.pdbx_description
1 polymer ?
#
loop_
_entity_poly.entity_id
_entity_poly.type
_entity_poly.pdbx_seq_one_letter_code
_entity_poly.pdbx_strand_id
1 'polypeptide(L)'
;LFWYNALTILSKGTESRIGTISSAWEHFVEWPKINSEEEPRAVSLETMIRGTCEKTRLLDLIENFTLFTDAFGSPVKILAKNHQYLGVNNAIEALQGLNENKGRLGVFWHTQGSGKSYSMMFFSQKVLRKMPGNWSFVIVTDRQELDDQIYKTFADGGVITETYAQAESSAHLRRLLSED
;
A
#
# COMPACT_ATOMS: atom_id res chain seq x y z
N LEU A 1 -22.63 -7.80 12.19
CA LEU A 1 -22.69 -8.82 11.15
C LEU A 1 -21.48 -8.79 10.20
N PHE A 2 -21.02 -7.61 9.78
CA PHE A 2 -19.94 -7.43 8.79
C PHE A 2 -18.55 -7.19 9.39
N TRP A 3 -18.41 -7.30 10.68
CA TRP A 3 -17.17 -6.95 11.41
C TRP A 3 -15.94 -7.75 10.96
N TYR A 4 -16.15 -9.02 10.57
CA TYR A 4 -15.07 -9.91 10.13
C TYR A 4 -14.85 -9.92 8.60
N ASN A 5 -15.58 -9.11 7.83
CA ASN A 5 -15.41 -9.06 6.40
C ASN A 5 -14.04 -8.44 6.05
N ALA A 6 -13.32 -9.10 5.17
CA ALA A 6 -12.04 -8.60 4.66
C ALA A 6 -12.26 -7.30 3.86
N LEU A 7 -13.26 -7.31 3.00
CA LEU A 7 -13.64 -6.21 2.12
C LEU A 7 -15.16 -6.22 1.88
N THR A 8 -15.66 -5.13 1.32
CA THR A 8 -17.07 -4.98 0.93
C THR A 8 -17.13 -4.53 -0.53
N ILE A 9 -17.88 -5.26 -1.35
CA ILE A 9 -18.16 -4.90 -2.74
C ILE A 9 -19.61 -4.46 -2.86
N LEU A 10 -19.82 -3.29 -3.44
CA LEU A 10 -21.13 -2.73 -3.77
C LEU A 10 -21.24 -2.64 -5.28
N SER A 11 -22.30 -3.23 -5.85
CA SER A 11 -22.49 -3.25 -7.29
C SER A 11 -23.95 -3.14 -7.68
N LYS A 12 -24.20 -2.47 -8.80
CA LYS A 12 -25.47 -2.51 -9.54
C LYS A 12 -25.29 -3.09 -10.96
N GLY A 13 -24.21 -3.87 -11.16
CA GLY A 13 -23.87 -4.51 -12.43
C GLY A 13 -22.85 -3.70 -13.24
N THR A 14 -23.23 -2.55 -13.71
CA THR A 14 -22.37 -1.66 -14.53
C THR A 14 -21.45 -0.77 -13.71
N GLU A 15 -21.79 -0.46 -12.48
CA GLU A 15 -20.93 0.24 -11.53
C GLU A 15 -20.64 -0.69 -10.36
N SER A 16 -19.38 -0.80 -10.01
CA SER A 16 -18.92 -1.62 -8.90
C SER A 16 -17.85 -0.86 -8.13
N ARG A 17 -17.96 -0.88 -6.80
CA ARG A 17 -17.02 -0.22 -5.90
C ARG A 17 -16.64 -1.17 -4.78
N ILE A 18 -15.40 -1.05 -4.32
CA ILE A 18 -14.83 -1.82 -3.23
C ILE A 18 -14.36 -0.89 -2.11
N GLY A 19 -14.53 -1.31 -0.90
CA GLY A 19 -14.11 -0.62 0.30
C GLY A 19 -14.06 -1.56 1.49
N THR A 20 -14.04 -0.99 2.69
CA THR A 20 -14.08 -1.73 3.96
C THR A 20 -15.31 -1.34 4.76
N ILE A 21 -15.58 -2.06 5.84
CA ILE A 21 -16.70 -1.76 6.75
C ILE A 21 -16.53 -0.38 7.44
N SER A 22 -15.30 0.08 7.60
CA SER A 22 -14.99 1.40 8.18
C SER A 22 -14.87 2.51 7.15
N SER A 23 -15.02 2.20 5.84
CA SER A 23 -14.90 3.19 4.77
C SER A 23 -16.12 4.08 4.71
N ALA A 24 -15.91 5.41 4.69
CA ALA A 24 -16.93 6.34 4.20
C ALA A 24 -17.16 6.15 2.70
N TRP A 25 -18.31 6.58 2.18
CA TRP A 25 -18.68 6.36 0.78
C TRP A 25 -17.63 6.86 -0.24
N GLU A 26 -16.99 7.96 0.05
CA GLU A 26 -15.92 8.56 -0.76
C GLU A 26 -14.67 7.66 -0.89
N HIS A 27 -14.50 6.71 0.03
CA HIS A 27 -13.40 5.75 0.03
C HIS A 27 -13.75 4.42 -0.65
N PHE A 28 -15.01 4.24 -1.07
CA PHE A 28 -15.37 3.15 -1.97
C PHE A 28 -14.93 3.48 -3.39
N VAL A 29 -13.99 2.71 -3.90
CA VAL A 29 -13.33 2.96 -5.19
C VAL A 29 -13.63 1.89 -6.22
N GLU A 30 -13.48 2.22 -7.48
CA GLU A 30 -13.57 1.27 -8.58
C GLU A 30 -12.31 0.42 -8.69
N TRP A 31 -12.47 -0.75 -9.30
CA TRP A 31 -11.34 -1.65 -9.63
C TRP A 31 -11.32 -1.88 -11.16
N PRO A 32 -10.79 -0.93 -11.94
CA PRO A 32 -10.97 -0.92 -13.39
C PRO A 32 -10.00 -1.79 -14.17
N LYS A 33 -8.95 -2.34 -13.54
CA LYS A 33 -7.88 -3.09 -14.19
C LYS A 33 -7.55 -4.34 -13.40
N ILE A 34 -7.21 -5.43 -14.07
CA ILE A 34 -6.99 -6.73 -13.43
C ILE A 34 -5.50 -7.02 -13.23
N ASN A 35 -4.70 -7.00 -14.30
CA ASN A 35 -3.31 -7.46 -14.26
C ASN A 35 -2.27 -6.35 -14.41
N SER A 36 -2.58 -5.27 -15.15
CA SER A 36 -1.61 -4.24 -15.51
C SER A 36 -2.23 -2.85 -15.51
N GLU A 37 -1.40 -1.85 -15.20
CA GLU A 37 -1.79 -0.45 -15.34
C GLU A 37 -1.99 -0.01 -16.80
N GLU A 38 -1.50 -0.78 -17.77
CA GLU A 38 -1.65 -0.53 -19.22
C GLU A 38 -2.98 -1.06 -19.77
N GLU A 39 -3.69 -1.92 -19.01
CA GLU A 39 -4.99 -2.44 -19.45
C GLU A 39 -6.00 -1.31 -19.67
N PRO A 40 -6.89 -1.46 -20.67
CA PRO A 40 -8.00 -0.55 -20.84
C PRO A 40 -8.89 -0.56 -19.60
N ARG A 41 -9.38 0.61 -19.22
CA ARG A 41 -10.29 0.75 -18.07
C ARG A 41 -11.61 0.04 -18.36
N ALA A 42 -11.99 -0.90 -17.52
CA ALA A 42 -13.26 -1.61 -17.57
C ALA A 42 -13.89 -1.64 -16.17
N VAL A 43 -14.99 -0.91 -15.98
CA VAL A 43 -15.70 -0.86 -14.70
C VAL A 43 -16.92 -1.76 -14.78
N SER A 44 -16.80 -2.95 -14.18
CA SER A 44 -17.89 -3.93 -14.11
C SER A 44 -17.77 -4.80 -12.85
N LEU A 45 -18.84 -5.48 -12.49
CA LEU A 45 -18.78 -6.47 -11.41
C LEU A 45 -17.83 -7.62 -11.76
N GLU A 46 -17.79 -8.05 -13.02
CA GLU A 46 -16.86 -9.09 -13.48
C GLU A 46 -15.39 -8.67 -13.26
N THR A 47 -15.01 -7.48 -13.72
CA THR A 47 -13.66 -6.95 -13.54
C THR A 47 -13.32 -6.83 -12.05
N MET A 48 -14.27 -6.37 -11.25
CA MET A 48 -14.11 -6.26 -9.79
C MET A 48 -13.85 -7.62 -9.16
N ILE A 49 -14.66 -8.62 -9.44
CA ILE A 49 -14.52 -9.97 -8.87
C ILE A 49 -13.22 -10.62 -9.36
N ARG A 50 -12.91 -10.56 -10.65
CA ARG A 50 -11.67 -11.13 -11.19
C ARG A 50 -10.43 -10.45 -10.66
N GLY A 51 -10.48 -9.14 -10.46
CA GLY A 51 -9.36 -8.34 -9.96
C GLY A 51 -9.14 -8.44 -8.45
N THR A 52 -10.15 -8.87 -7.66
CA THR A 52 -10.07 -8.83 -6.20
C THR A 52 -10.41 -10.16 -5.51
N CYS A 53 -11.30 -10.98 -6.08
CA CYS A 53 -11.81 -12.20 -5.46
C CYS A 53 -11.18 -13.48 -6.01
N GLU A 54 -10.30 -13.40 -7.03
CA GLU A 54 -9.47 -14.54 -7.38
C GLU A 54 -8.64 -14.93 -6.15
N LYS A 55 -8.52 -16.24 -5.88
CA LYS A 55 -8.01 -16.76 -4.60
C LYS A 55 -6.66 -16.17 -4.19
N THR A 56 -5.72 -16.13 -5.10
CA THR A 56 -4.37 -15.62 -4.81
C THR A 56 -4.39 -14.11 -4.55
N ARG A 57 -5.17 -13.37 -5.34
CA ARG A 57 -5.33 -11.91 -5.18
C ARG A 57 -6.06 -11.54 -3.89
N LEU A 58 -7.11 -12.28 -3.56
CA LEU A 58 -7.86 -12.05 -2.32
C LEU A 58 -6.98 -12.26 -1.09
N LEU A 59 -6.18 -13.34 -1.09
CA LEU A 59 -5.24 -13.60 0.00
C LEU A 59 -4.15 -12.52 0.08
N ASP A 60 -3.64 -12.09 -1.06
CA ASP A 60 -2.64 -11.02 -1.13
C ASP A 60 -3.23 -9.66 -0.66
N LEU A 61 -4.46 -9.35 -1.06
CA LEU A 61 -5.17 -8.14 -0.59
C LEU A 61 -5.36 -8.14 0.92
N ILE A 62 -5.75 -9.28 1.50
CA ILE A 62 -5.94 -9.41 2.95
C ILE A 62 -4.61 -9.29 3.68
N GLU A 63 -3.59 -10.00 3.22
CA GLU A 63 -2.32 -10.12 3.92
C GLU A 63 -1.43 -8.88 3.77
N ASN A 64 -1.32 -8.35 2.54
CA ASN A 64 -0.30 -7.35 2.19
C ASN A 64 -0.87 -5.98 1.84
N PHE A 65 -2.16 -5.88 1.54
CA PHE A 65 -2.80 -4.66 1.05
C PHE A 65 -3.98 -4.19 1.93
N THR A 66 -4.01 -4.67 3.16
CA THR A 66 -4.92 -4.20 4.20
C THR A 66 -4.10 -3.66 5.38
N LEU A 67 -4.44 -2.45 5.81
CA LEU A 67 -3.84 -1.79 6.96
C LEU A 67 -4.93 -1.46 7.99
N PHE A 68 -4.52 -1.37 9.23
CA PHE A 68 -5.35 -0.86 10.32
C PHE A 68 -4.67 0.37 10.88
N THR A 69 -5.40 1.47 10.92
CA THR A 69 -4.93 2.72 11.51
C THR A 69 -5.88 3.14 12.62
N ASP A 70 -5.40 3.89 13.57
CA ASP A 70 -6.25 4.49 14.61
C ASP A 70 -6.57 5.92 14.19
N ALA A 71 -7.76 6.13 13.69
CA ALA A 71 -8.22 7.45 13.32
C ALA A 71 -9.30 7.93 14.30
N PHE A 72 -9.02 9.02 14.99
CA PHE A 72 -9.94 9.64 15.97
C PHE A 72 -10.38 8.69 17.11
N GLY A 73 -9.48 7.79 17.54
CA GLY A 73 -9.76 6.84 18.62
C GLY A 73 -10.62 5.64 18.20
N SER A 74 -10.73 5.38 16.93
CA SER A 74 -11.42 4.22 16.37
C SER A 74 -10.57 3.53 15.30
N PRO A 75 -10.48 2.18 15.32
CA PRO A 75 -9.73 1.46 14.30
C PRO A 75 -10.39 1.60 12.92
N VAL A 76 -9.63 2.08 11.97
CA VAL A 76 -10.03 2.21 10.57
C VAL A 76 -9.27 1.17 9.74
N LYS A 77 -10.02 0.36 9.00
CA LYS A 77 -9.46 -0.58 8.05
C LYS A 77 -9.29 0.10 6.69
N ILE A 78 -8.08 0.13 6.18
CA ILE A 78 -7.72 0.69 4.87
C ILE A 78 -7.39 -0.45 3.93
N LEU A 79 -8.06 -0.47 2.78
CA LEU A 79 -7.79 -1.39 1.68
C LEU A 79 -7.09 -0.64 0.55
N ALA A 80 -6.08 -1.24 -0.06
CA ALA A 80 -5.41 -0.67 -1.21
C ALA A 80 -6.39 -0.42 -2.38
N LYS A 81 -6.17 0.67 -3.08
CA LYS A 81 -6.86 0.98 -4.33
C LYS A 81 -6.23 0.21 -5.49
N ASN A 82 -6.94 0.05 -6.60
CA ASN A 82 -6.48 -0.70 -7.77
C ASN A 82 -5.07 -0.30 -8.25
N HIS A 83 -4.82 1.00 -8.42
CA HIS A 83 -3.51 1.50 -8.84
C HIS A 83 -2.40 1.25 -7.79
N GLN A 84 -2.73 1.26 -6.50
CA GLN A 84 -1.77 0.94 -5.44
C GLN A 84 -1.41 -0.54 -5.47
N TYR A 85 -2.42 -1.41 -5.64
CA TYR A 85 -2.21 -2.86 -5.74
C TYR A 85 -1.30 -3.21 -6.94
N LEU A 86 -1.63 -2.69 -8.12
CA LEU A 86 -0.85 -2.95 -9.34
C LEU A 86 0.57 -2.37 -9.25
N GLY A 87 0.70 -1.10 -8.86
CA GLY A 87 2.00 -0.43 -8.79
C GLY A 87 2.93 -1.03 -7.74
N VAL A 88 2.41 -1.42 -6.57
CA VAL A 88 3.21 -2.09 -5.55
C VAL A 88 3.65 -3.48 -6.01
N ASN A 89 2.77 -4.24 -6.67
CA ASN A 89 3.16 -5.55 -7.21
C ASN A 89 4.23 -5.43 -8.29
N ASN A 90 4.14 -4.43 -9.18
CA ASN A 90 5.20 -4.13 -10.15
C ASN A 90 6.53 -3.78 -9.46
N ALA A 91 6.48 -3.04 -8.35
CA ALA A 91 7.69 -2.71 -7.58
C ALA A 91 8.29 -3.96 -6.89
N ILE A 92 7.47 -4.87 -6.39
CA ILE A 92 7.93 -6.17 -5.84
C ILE A 92 8.58 -7.03 -6.93
N GLU A 93 8.00 -7.07 -8.12
CA GLU A 93 8.57 -7.78 -9.26
C GLU A 93 9.92 -7.20 -9.69
N ALA A 94 10.02 -5.85 -9.76
CA ALA A 94 11.28 -5.16 -9.99
C ALA A 94 12.34 -5.44 -8.91
N LEU A 95 11.93 -5.60 -7.65
CA LEU A 95 12.81 -5.96 -6.55
C LEU A 95 13.42 -7.37 -6.72
N GLN A 96 12.68 -8.31 -7.29
CA GLN A 96 13.19 -9.66 -7.59
C GLN A 96 14.30 -9.61 -8.65
N GLY A 97 14.24 -8.64 -9.59
CA GLY A 97 15.26 -8.37 -10.61
C GLY A 97 16.34 -7.36 -10.19
N LEU A 98 16.52 -7.09 -8.90
CA LEU A 98 17.36 -5.99 -8.38
C LEU A 98 18.80 -6.02 -8.90
N ASN A 99 19.42 -7.20 -8.98
CA ASN A 99 20.79 -7.36 -9.45
C ASN A 99 20.94 -6.99 -10.93
N GLU A 100 19.98 -7.35 -11.76
CA GLU A 100 19.94 -7.03 -13.19
C GLU A 100 19.72 -5.52 -13.41
N ASN A 101 18.94 -4.90 -12.55
CA ASN A 101 18.59 -3.49 -12.59
C ASN A 101 19.61 -2.59 -11.86
N LYS A 102 20.78 -3.11 -11.46
CA LYS A 102 21.84 -2.37 -10.75
C LYS A 102 21.32 -1.63 -9.50
N GLY A 103 20.44 -2.27 -8.75
CA GLY A 103 19.85 -1.72 -7.54
C GLY A 103 18.71 -0.71 -7.78
N ARG A 104 18.19 -0.57 -8.99
CA ARG A 104 17.12 0.38 -9.31
C ARG A 104 15.78 -0.32 -9.44
N LEU A 105 14.77 0.15 -8.72
CA LEU A 105 13.41 -0.39 -8.80
C LEU A 105 12.55 0.32 -9.85
N GLY A 106 12.84 1.59 -10.16
CA GLY A 106 12.06 2.39 -11.09
C GLY A 106 11.44 3.63 -10.46
N VAL A 107 10.41 4.15 -11.10
CA VAL A 107 9.66 5.34 -10.67
C VAL A 107 8.20 4.96 -10.48
N PHE A 108 7.67 5.27 -9.30
CA PHE A 108 6.26 5.11 -8.98
C PHE A 108 5.52 6.44 -9.20
N TRP A 109 4.81 6.54 -10.32
CA TRP A 109 4.15 7.77 -10.72
C TRP A 109 2.63 7.68 -10.50
N HIS A 110 2.12 8.43 -9.54
CA HIS A 110 0.68 8.60 -9.33
C HIS A 110 0.34 10.07 -9.07
N THR A 111 -0.88 10.46 -9.36
CA THR A 111 -1.36 11.84 -9.15
C THR A 111 -1.24 12.26 -7.68
N GLN A 112 -1.21 13.55 -7.43
CA GLN A 112 -1.27 14.09 -6.07
C GLN A 112 -2.58 13.67 -5.39
N GLY A 113 -2.53 13.34 -4.12
CA GLY A 113 -3.71 12.87 -3.37
C GLY A 113 -4.12 11.41 -3.63
N SER A 114 -3.40 10.66 -4.45
CA SER A 114 -3.71 9.25 -4.75
C SER A 114 -3.39 8.28 -3.61
N GLY A 115 -2.75 8.74 -2.52
CA GLY A 115 -2.35 7.91 -1.39
C GLY A 115 -0.98 7.24 -1.57
N LYS A 116 0.00 7.95 -2.13
CA LYS A 116 1.38 7.43 -2.31
C LYS A 116 2.03 6.95 -1.01
N SER A 117 1.77 7.62 0.11
CA SER A 117 2.27 7.19 1.42
C SER A 117 1.75 5.80 1.80
N TYR A 118 0.48 5.50 1.53
CA TYR A 118 -0.06 4.15 1.71
C TYR A 118 0.57 3.14 0.74
N SER A 119 0.89 3.53 -0.50
CA SER A 119 1.61 2.65 -1.42
C SER A 119 3.00 2.29 -0.89
N MET A 120 3.72 3.25 -0.28
CA MET A 120 5.00 2.97 0.39
C MET A 120 4.82 1.98 1.55
N MET A 121 3.78 2.15 2.37
CA MET A 121 3.48 1.23 3.47
C MET A 121 3.15 -0.18 2.96
N PHE A 122 2.29 -0.33 1.95
CA PHE A 122 1.97 -1.62 1.35
C PHE A 122 3.21 -2.30 0.77
N PHE A 123 4.07 -1.53 0.10
CA PHE A 123 5.34 -2.03 -0.41
C PHE A 123 6.24 -2.53 0.71
N SER A 124 6.49 -1.71 1.73
CA SER A 124 7.35 -2.07 2.87
C SER A 124 6.80 -3.31 3.60
N GLN A 125 5.49 -3.34 3.89
CA GLN A 125 4.83 -4.48 4.51
C GLN A 125 5.00 -5.75 3.69
N LYS A 126 4.81 -5.69 2.38
CA LYS A 126 4.91 -6.84 1.50
C LYS A 126 6.36 -7.31 1.37
N VAL A 127 7.33 -6.41 1.31
CA VAL A 127 8.77 -6.76 1.32
C VAL A 127 9.11 -7.51 2.62
N LEU A 128 8.77 -6.96 3.78
CA LEU A 128 9.06 -7.58 5.08
C LEU A 128 8.44 -8.96 5.24
N ARG A 129 7.26 -9.20 4.66
CA ARG A 129 6.54 -10.47 4.79
C ARG A 129 6.93 -11.52 3.75
N LYS A 130 7.31 -11.11 2.55
CA LYS A 130 7.46 -12.02 1.41
C LYS A 130 8.90 -12.15 0.90
N MET A 131 9.74 -11.18 1.19
CA MET A 131 11.11 -11.19 0.69
C MET A 131 12.07 -11.65 1.80
N PRO A 132 12.94 -12.64 1.53
CA PRO A 132 13.94 -13.07 2.51
C PRO A 132 14.99 -11.97 2.72
N GLY A 133 15.49 -11.83 3.92
CA GLY A 133 16.55 -10.87 4.27
C GLY A 133 16.16 -9.96 5.43
N ASN A 134 17.12 -9.18 5.88
CA ASN A 134 16.92 -8.09 6.82
C ASN A 134 16.82 -6.79 6.03
N TRP A 135 15.65 -6.16 6.03
CA TRP A 135 15.35 -5.00 5.19
C TRP A 135 15.24 -3.74 6.02
N SER A 136 16.08 -2.76 5.72
CA SER A 136 15.97 -1.39 6.23
C SER A 136 15.41 -0.47 5.16
N PHE A 137 14.50 0.42 5.54
CA PHE A 137 13.87 1.38 4.63
C PHE A 137 14.30 2.80 5.01
N VAL A 138 14.87 3.51 4.05
CA VAL A 138 15.19 4.93 4.19
C VAL A 138 14.27 5.73 3.28
N ILE A 139 13.43 6.55 3.87
CA ILE A 139 12.50 7.43 3.14
C ILE A 139 13.07 8.84 3.15
N VAL A 140 13.25 9.41 1.97
CA VAL A 140 13.79 10.77 1.80
C VAL A 140 12.70 11.65 1.19
N THR A 141 12.44 12.78 1.82
CA THR A 141 11.45 13.77 1.38
C THR A 141 12.11 15.13 1.14
N ASP A 142 11.51 15.95 0.30
CA ASP A 142 11.97 17.31 0.01
C ASP A 142 11.35 18.37 0.91
N ARG A 143 10.36 18.02 1.73
CA ARG A 143 9.59 18.92 2.58
C ARG A 143 9.37 18.32 3.96
N GLN A 144 9.57 19.13 4.99
CA GLN A 144 9.36 18.72 6.38
C GLN A 144 7.91 18.31 6.66
N GLU A 145 6.93 19.05 6.15
CA GLU A 145 5.50 18.72 6.31
C GLU A 145 5.15 17.34 5.73
N LEU A 146 5.80 16.97 4.61
CA LEU A 146 5.61 15.64 4.00
C LEU A 146 6.30 14.56 4.82
N ASP A 147 7.47 14.84 5.38
CA ASP A 147 8.20 13.94 6.27
C ASP A 147 7.37 13.61 7.50
N ASP A 148 6.85 14.62 8.19
CA ASP A 148 5.97 14.46 9.35
C ASP A 148 4.71 13.66 9.02
N GLN A 149 4.10 13.90 7.85
CA GLN A 149 2.93 13.17 7.39
C GLN A 149 3.24 11.69 7.12
N ILE A 150 4.35 11.39 6.46
CA ILE A 150 4.77 10.02 6.17
C ILE A 150 5.12 9.30 7.47
N TYR A 151 5.92 9.93 8.33
CA TYR A 151 6.27 9.39 9.63
C TYR A 151 5.03 8.99 10.43
N LYS A 152 4.06 9.92 10.55
CA LYS A 152 2.79 9.66 11.24
C LYS A 152 2.01 8.52 10.59
N THR A 153 1.94 8.48 9.26
CA THR A 153 1.23 7.44 8.52
C THR A 153 1.82 6.06 8.81
N PHE A 154 3.15 5.94 8.87
CA PHE A 154 3.83 4.68 9.21
C PHE A 154 3.65 4.31 10.70
N ALA A 155 3.70 5.29 11.60
CA ALA A 155 3.46 5.09 13.03
C ALA A 155 2.06 4.55 13.30
N ASP A 156 1.05 5.19 12.72
CA ASP A 156 -0.36 4.83 12.91
C ASP A 156 -0.73 3.49 12.23
N GLY A 157 -0.02 3.13 11.17
CA GLY A 157 -0.32 1.95 10.35
C GLY A 157 0.16 0.61 10.92
N GLY A 158 0.96 0.61 11.97
CA GLY A 158 1.43 -0.61 12.64
C GLY A 158 2.19 -1.59 11.74
N VAL A 159 2.69 -1.11 10.59
CA VAL A 159 3.39 -1.94 9.60
C VAL A 159 4.78 -2.32 10.07
N ILE A 160 5.38 -1.45 10.86
CA ILE A 160 6.72 -1.60 11.41
C ILE A 160 6.59 -1.76 12.91
N THR A 161 6.87 -2.95 13.42
CA THR A 161 6.87 -3.27 14.85
C THR A 161 8.22 -2.95 15.51
N GLU A 162 9.23 -2.62 14.71
CA GLU A 162 10.58 -2.32 15.14
C GLU A 162 10.88 -0.82 15.05
N THR A 163 12.03 -0.42 15.51
CA THR A 163 12.40 0.99 15.70
C THR A 163 12.33 1.78 14.39
N TYR A 164 11.39 2.70 14.29
CA TYR A 164 11.42 3.71 13.26
C TYR A 164 11.83 5.05 13.89
N ALA A 165 12.63 5.79 13.16
CA ALA A 165 13.15 7.06 13.64
C ALA A 165 13.13 8.12 12.55
N GLN A 166 12.73 9.34 12.93
CA GLN A 166 12.89 10.52 12.08
C GLN A 166 14.29 11.10 12.33
N ALA A 167 15.09 11.20 11.27
CA ALA A 167 16.44 11.71 11.38
C ALA A 167 16.42 13.23 11.46
N GLU A 168 16.88 13.81 12.58
CA GLU A 168 16.91 15.25 12.83
C GLU A 168 18.15 15.94 12.21
N SER A 169 19.17 15.16 11.86
CA SER A 169 20.42 15.66 11.28
C SER A 169 21.17 14.57 10.52
N SER A 170 22.13 14.97 9.68
CA SER A 170 23.01 14.03 8.96
C SER A 170 23.83 13.16 9.91
N ALA A 171 24.22 13.67 11.07
CA ALA A 171 24.93 12.90 12.09
C ALA A 171 24.00 11.86 12.74
N HIS A 172 22.75 12.23 13.01
CA HIS A 172 21.73 11.33 13.54
C HIS A 172 21.43 10.21 12.53
N LEU A 173 21.23 10.53 11.24
CA LEU A 173 21.04 9.54 10.20
C LEU A 173 22.19 8.54 10.09
N ARG A 174 23.45 9.03 10.13
CA ARG A 174 24.62 8.15 10.11
C ARG A 174 24.65 7.19 11.29
N ARG A 175 24.28 7.65 12.48
CA ARG A 175 24.20 6.80 13.67
C ARG A 175 23.14 5.73 13.48
N LEU A 176 21.92 6.08 13.08
CA LEU A 176 20.84 5.14 12.83
C LEU A 176 21.23 4.05 11.82
N LEU A 177 21.90 4.42 10.73
CA LEU A 177 22.37 3.48 9.71
C LEU A 177 23.58 2.63 10.14
N SER A 178 24.24 2.94 11.24
CA SER A 178 25.38 2.17 11.76
C SER A 178 25.02 1.25 12.93
N GLU A 179 23.84 1.42 13.51
CA GLU A 179 23.32 0.62 14.62
C GLU A 179 22.48 -0.60 14.14
N ASP A 180 22.16 -0.65 12.84
CA ASP A 180 21.55 -1.78 12.12
C ASP A 180 22.66 -2.72 11.55
#